data_f36823adeeb98597d3d142a928657e5b
#
_entry.id   f36823adeeb98597d3d142a928657e5b
#
_cell.length_a   1.000
_cell.length_b   1.000
_cell.length_c   1.000
_cell.angle_alpha   90.00
_cell.angle_beta   90.00
_cell.angle_gamma   90.00
#
_symmetry.space_group_name_H-M   'P 1'
#
loop_
_entity.id
_entity.type
_entity.pdbx_description
1 polymer ?
#
loop_
_entity_poly.entity_id
_entity_poly.type
_entity_poly.pdbx_seq_one_letter_code
_entity_poly.pdbx_strand_id
1 'polypeptide(L)'
;WYHGWVEILVYPGEFLVHRQVMDENGVIHEYREAASGEAWHGGPLILSWSDAAMAGEGYNVVIHEFAHKLDMINGPADGIPPLPDRAALDRWMAALDQAYGDFCRQVDRAEALPESAAQEAWDALPLDPYGAENPGEFFAVASESFFETPTVLAQAYPAFYRELAAFYRQDPAGAQS
;
A
#
# COMPACT_ATOMS: atom_id res chain seq x y z
N TRP A 1 0.95 4.46 18.17
CA TRP A 1 0.31 4.07 16.92
C TRP A 1 -1.07 4.69 16.74
N TYR A 2 -1.96 4.76 17.73
CA TYR A 2 -3.36 5.21 17.59
C TYR A 2 -3.58 6.68 17.96
N HIS A 3 -2.53 7.49 18.09
CA HIS A 3 -2.66 8.91 18.40
C HIS A 3 -3.27 9.65 17.19
N GLY A 4 -4.37 10.39 17.43
CA GLY A 4 -5.07 11.12 16.37
C GLY A 4 -6.10 10.30 15.59
N TRP A 5 -6.30 9.03 15.93
CA TRP A 5 -7.38 8.23 15.35
C TRP A 5 -8.73 8.64 15.93
N VAL A 6 -9.72 8.79 15.07
CA VAL A 6 -11.07 9.26 15.46
C VAL A 6 -12.01 8.07 15.64
N GLU A 7 -12.20 7.28 14.57
CA GLU A 7 -13.14 6.15 14.56
C GLU A 7 -12.85 5.23 13.36
N ILE A 8 -13.42 4.03 13.40
CA ILE A 8 -13.48 3.10 12.28
C ILE A 8 -14.94 2.91 11.93
N LEU A 9 -15.29 3.21 10.69
CA LEU A 9 -16.63 3.02 10.14
C LEU A 9 -16.60 1.78 9.23
N VAL A 10 -17.55 0.87 9.44
CA VAL A 10 -17.66 -0.35 8.64
C VAL A 10 -18.99 -0.34 7.89
N TYR A 11 -18.91 -0.34 6.57
CA TYR A 11 -20.05 -0.49 5.68
C TYR A 11 -20.25 -1.95 5.29
N PRO A 12 -21.47 -2.40 4.96
CA PRO A 12 -21.72 -3.78 4.54
C PRO A 12 -20.98 -4.19 3.26
N GLY A 13 -20.76 -3.26 2.35
CA GLY A 13 -20.08 -3.43 1.06
C GLY A 13 -19.38 -2.14 0.62
N GLU A 14 -18.91 -2.12 -0.63
CA GLU A 14 -18.31 -0.93 -1.23
C GLU A 14 -19.19 0.32 -1.07
N PHE A 15 -18.54 1.46 -0.99
CA PHE A 15 -19.20 2.76 -0.86
C PHE A 15 -18.65 3.74 -1.90
N LEU A 16 -19.47 4.75 -2.21
CA LEU A 16 -19.09 5.75 -3.22
C LEU A 16 -18.33 6.91 -2.58
N VAL A 17 -17.13 7.14 -3.05
CA VAL A 17 -16.30 8.29 -2.68
C VAL A 17 -16.36 9.35 -3.78
N HIS A 18 -16.53 10.61 -3.37
CA HIS A 18 -16.42 11.75 -4.28
C HIS A 18 -14.94 12.13 -4.45
N ARG A 19 -14.46 12.09 -5.69
CA ARG A 19 -13.11 12.50 -6.05
C ARG A 19 -13.17 13.81 -6.85
N GLN A 20 -12.19 14.66 -6.60
CA GLN A 20 -11.93 15.87 -7.38
C GLN A 20 -10.49 15.83 -7.85
N VAL A 21 -10.26 15.91 -9.14
CA VAL A 21 -8.93 15.97 -9.74
C VAL A 21 -8.86 17.22 -10.61
N MET A 22 -7.83 18.01 -10.42
CA MET A 22 -7.54 19.17 -11.25
C MET A 22 -6.58 18.78 -12.36
N ASP A 23 -6.95 19.00 -13.62
CA ASP A 23 -6.10 18.73 -14.75
C ASP A 23 -5.01 19.81 -14.95
N GLU A 24 -4.12 19.59 -15.92
CA GLU A 24 -3.01 20.50 -16.25
C GLU A 24 -3.48 21.92 -16.68
N ASN A 25 -4.75 22.06 -17.09
CA ASN A 25 -5.37 23.31 -17.50
C ASN A 25 -6.11 24.02 -16.34
N GLY A 26 -6.07 23.44 -15.13
CA GLY A 26 -6.74 23.97 -13.95
C GLY A 26 -8.25 23.65 -13.90
N VAL A 27 -8.74 22.74 -14.73
CA VAL A 27 -10.14 22.30 -14.71
C VAL A 27 -10.32 21.21 -13.66
N ILE A 28 -11.31 21.38 -12.79
CA ILE A 28 -11.66 20.41 -11.75
C ILE A 28 -12.62 19.38 -12.35
N HIS A 29 -12.21 18.12 -12.34
CA HIS A 29 -13.04 16.97 -12.71
C HIS A 29 -13.58 16.32 -11.44
N GLU A 30 -14.89 16.19 -11.36
CA GLU A 30 -15.57 15.50 -10.27
C GLU A 30 -16.09 14.15 -10.76
N TYR A 31 -15.78 13.10 -10.02
CA TYR A 31 -16.31 11.76 -10.30
C TYR A 31 -16.59 11.01 -8.98
N ARG A 32 -17.33 9.92 -9.10
CA ARG A 32 -17.59 9.00 -8.00
C ARG A 32 -16.87 7.70 -8.27
N GLU A 33 -16.16 7.22 -7.28
CA GLU A 33 -15.43 5.98 -7.32
C GLU A 33 -15.98 5.03 -6.25
N ALA A 34 -16.13 3.76 -6.60
CA ALA A 34 -16.42 2.72 -5.61
C ALA A 34 -15.12 2.39 -4.87
N ALA A 35 -15.17 2.41 -3.54
CA ALA A 35 -14.02 2.14 -2.69
C ALA A 35 -14.34 1.00 -1.71
N SER A 36 -13.36 0.12 -1.52
CA SER A 36 -13.38 -0.96 -0.53
C SER A 36 -12.88 -0.48 0.84
N GLY A 37 -12.08 0.59 0.85
CA GLY A 37 -11.57 1.26 2.03
C GLY A 37 -11.25 2.73 1.75
N GLU A 38 -11.11 3.52 2.79
CA GLU A 38 -10.63 4.90 2.71
C GLU A 38 -10.11 5.39 4.07
N ALA A 39 -8.87 5.80 4.11
CA ALA A 39 -8.24 6.41 5.28
C ALA A 39 -8.20 7.94 5.14
N TRP A 40 -8.85 8.66 6.04
CA TRP A 40 -8.83 10.12 6.02
C TRP A 40 -7.77 10.68 6.96
N HIS A 41 -6.98 11.63 6.47
CA HIS A 41 -6.03 12.34 7.30
C HIS A 41 -6.77 13.09 8.44
N GLY A 42 -6.41 12.76 9.70
CA GLY A 42 -7.09 13.33 10.87
C GLY A 42 -8.58 12.96 11.02
N GLY A 43 -9.09 12.05 10.21
CA GLY A 43 -10.47 11.61 10.17
C GLY A 43 -10.67 10.11 10.41
N PRO A 44 -11.83 9.56 10.06
CA PRO A 44 -12.13 8.14 10.21
C PRO A 44 -11.31 7.26 9.27
N LEU A 45 -11.30 5.99 9.58
CA LEU A 45 -10.99 4.89 8.68
C LEU A 45 -12.32 4.26 8.26
N ILE A 46 -12.56 4.15 6.96
CA ILE A 46 -13.79 3.57 6.40
C ILE A 46 -13.44 2.25 5.72
N LEU A 47 -14.19 1.20 5.99
CA LEU A 47 -13.95 -0.14 5.46
C LEU A 47 -15.25 -0.75 4.90
N SER A 48 -15.13 -1.47 3.81
CA SER A 48 -16.14 -2.40 3.33
C SER A 48 -15.98 -3.75 4.04
N TRP A 49 -17.05 -4.23 4.67
CA TRP A 49 -17.02 -5.55 5.33
C TRP A 49 -16.88 -6.70 4.33
N SER A 50 -17.52 -6.61 3.16
CA SER A 50 -17.39 -7.64 2.11
C SER A 50 -15.94 -7.81 1.67
N ASP A 51 -15.20 -6.71 1.50
CA ASP A 51 -13.80 -6.73 1.08
C ASP A 51 -12.87 -7.15 2.21
N ALA A 52 -13.14 -6.68 3.44
CA ALA A 52 -12.41 -7.13 4.62
C ALA A 52 -12.54 -8.64 4.84
N ALA A 53 -13.68 -9.24 4.46
CA ALA A 53 -13.91 -10.69 4.57
C ALA A 53 -13.20 -11.51 3.47
N MET A 54 -12.69 -10.86 2.41
CA MET A 54 -11.91 -11.49 1.33
C MET A 54 -10.39 -11.44 1.55
N ALA A 55 -9.94 -11.00 2.74
CA ALA A 55 -8.51 -10.93 3.06
C ALA A 55 -7.79 -12.27 2.87
N GLY A 56 -6.58 -12.23 2.33
CA GLY A 56 -5.70 -13.38 2.10
C GLY A 56 -4.93 -13.30 0.78
N GLU A 57 -3.93 -14.15 0.64
CA GLU A 57 -3.12 -14.27 -0.59
C GLU A 57 -2.43 -12.97 -1.04
N GLY A 58 -2.13 -12.08 -0.09
CA GLY A 58 -1.48 -10.80 -0.36
C GLY A 58 -2.42 -9.60 -0.48
N TYR A 59 -3.73 -9.82 -0.45
CA TYR A 59 -4.74 -8.76 -0.42
C TYR A 59 -5.39 -8.65 0.96
N ASN A 60 -5.40 -7.45 1.54
CA ASN A 60 -6.08 -7.20 2.81
C ASN A 60 -6.40 -5.70 2.97
N VAL A 61 -7.60 -5.29 2.56
CA VAL A 61 -8.03 -3.88 2.63
C VAL A 61 -7.90 -3.28 4.04
N VAL A 62 -8.06 -4.09 5.08
CA VAL A 62 -7.90 -3.62 6.46
C VAL A 62 -6.46 -3.20 6.71
N ILE A 63 -5.49 -4.06 6.37
CA ILE A 63 -4.06 -3.75 6.50
C ILE A 63 -3.69 -2.55 5.63
N HIS A 64 -4.20 -2.50 4.39
CA HIS A 64 -3.99 -1.41 3.45
C HIS A 64 -4.35 -0.04 4.05
N GLU A 65 -5.59 0.10 4.51
CA GLU A 65 -6.07 1.36 5.06
C GLU A 65 -5.40 1.72 6.40
N PHE A 66 -5.05 0.71 7.20
CA PHE A 66 -4.26 0.94 8.41
C PHE A 66 -2.83 1.41 8.10
N ALA A 67 -2.22 0.91 7.03
CA ALA A 67 -0.92 1.39 6.57
C ALA A 67 -0.99 2.87 6.18
N HIS A 68 -2.00 3.29 5.41
CA HIS A 68 -2.24 4.70 5.11
C HIS A 68 -2.44 5.55 6.37
N LYS A 69 -3.18 5.06 7.36
CA LYS A 69 -3.33 5.77 8.65
C LYS A 69 -2.01 5.94 9.38
N LEU A 70 -1.11 4.97 9.30
CA LEU A 70 0.23 5.06 9.89
C LEU A 70 1.11 6.03 9.12
N ASP A 71 1.05 6.00 7.80
CA ASP A 71 1.79 6.89 6.91
C ASP A 71 1.39 8.35 7.15
N MET A 72 0.10 8.62 7.23
CA MET A 72 -0.46 9.97 7.42
C MET A 72 -0.27 10.57 8.82
N ILE A 73 0.42 9.92 9.77
CA ILE A 73 0.64 10.49 11.10
C ILE A 73 1.51 11.76 11.05
N ASN A 74 2.44 11.85 10.11
CA ASN A 74 3.40 12.96 9.98
C ASN A 74 3.23 13.80 8.70
N GLY A 75 2.21 13.52 7.88
CA GLY A 75 1.98 14.24 6.63
C GLY A 75 0.99 13.56 5.70
N PRO A 76 1.07 13.82 4.39
CA PRO A 76 0.33 13.04 3.39
C PRO A 76 0.84 11.60 3.33
N ALA A 77 0.04 10.70 2.75
CA ALA A 77 0.48 9.34 2.48
C ALA A 77 1.52 9.35 1.34
N ASP A 78 2.80 9.32 1.70
CA ASP A 78 3.94 9.38 0.79
C ASP A 78 4.86 8.14 0.90
N GLY A 79 4.44 7.12 1.65
CA GLY A 79 5.19 5.89 1.90
C GLY A 79 6.26 6.05 2.99
N ILE A 80 6.27 7.16 3.73
CA ILE A 80 7.27 7.45 4.77
C ILE A 80 6.57 7.65 6.13
N PRO A 81 6.22 6.56 6.83
CA PRO A 81 5.59 6.65 8.13
C PRO A 81 6.55 7.23 9.19
N PRO A 82 6.06 7.61 10.39
CA PRO A 82 6.90 8.16 11.45
C PRO A 82 8.02 7.19 11.85
N LEU A 83 9.25 7.59 11.62
CA LEU A 83 10.45 6.81 11.92
C LEU A 83 11.17 7.40 13.15
N PRO A 84 11.93 6.58 13.92
CA PRO A 84 12.44 6.97 15.22
C PRO A 84 13.55 8.04 15.16
N ASP A 85 14.32 8.07 14.08
CA ASP A 85 15.44 8.99 13.91
C ASP A 85 15.83 9.18 12.44
N ARG A 86 16.79 10.10 12.20
CA ARG A 86 17.29 10.44 10.87
C ARG A 86 17.95 9.23 10.17
N ALA A 87 18.67 8.40 10.89
CA ALA A 87 19.34 7.25 10.31
C ALA A 87 18.33 6.17 9.84
N ALA A 88 17.25 5.98 10.59
CA ALA A 88 16.13 5.13 10.17
C ALA A 88 15.44 5.69 8.92
N LEU A 89 15.20 7.01 8.87
CA LEU A 89 14.63 7.67 7.71
C LEU A 89 15.51 7.48 6.47
N ASP A 90 16.81 7.69 6.57
CA ASP A 90 17.73 7.56 5.43
C ASP A 90 17.77 6.12 4.90
N ARG A 91 17.73 5.10 5.79
CA ARG A 91 17.64 3.68 5.37
C ARG A 91 16.30 3.36 4.73
N TRP A 92 15.21 3.83 5.33
CA TRP A 92 13.85 3.63 4.80
C TRP A 92 13.72 4.19 3.38
N MET A 93 14.08 5.46 3.19
CA MET A 93 14.01 6.12 1.88
C MET A 93 14.83 5.37 0.84
N ALA A 94 16.06 4.97 1.16
CA ALA A 94 16.90 4.20 0.22
C ALA A 94 16.27 2.85 -0.15
N ALA A 95 15.68 2.15 0.82
CA ALA A 95 15.04 0.86 0.58
C ALA A 95 13.72 1.01 -0.19
N LEU A 96 12.91 2.03 0.15
CA LEU A 96 11.66 2.36 -0.53
C LEU A 96 11.92 2.75 -1.98
N ASP A 97 12.82 3.71 -2.24
CA ASP A 97 13.15 4.18 -3.59
C ASP A 97 13.62 3.03 -4.49
N GLN A 98 14.46 2.14 -3.94
CA GLN A 98 14.94 0.97 -4.68
C GLN A 98 13.81 0.00 -5.01
N ALA A 99 12.98 -0.36 -4.02
CA ALA A 99 11.92 -1.35 -4.18
C ALA A 99 10.80 -0.82 -5.08
N TYR A 100 10.31 0.40 -4.81
CA TYR A 100 9.27 1.04 -5.60
C TYR A 100 9.70 1.26 -7.05
N GLY A 101 10.90 1.83 -7.26
CA GLY A 101 11.41 2.04 -8.62
C GLY A 101 11.65 0.75 -9.39
N ASP A 102 12.00 -0.36 -8.72
CA ASP A 102 12.09 -1.67 -9.37
C ASP A 102 10.70 -2.23 -9.71
N PHE A 103 9.75 -2.11 -8.78
CA PHE A 103 8.39 -2.57 -8.98
C PHE A 103 7.68 -1.83 -10.13
N CYS A 104 7.78 -0.50 -10.21
CA CYS A 104 7.24 0.28 -11.33
C CYS A 104 7.80 -0.22 -12.68
N ARG A 105 9.12 -0.49 -12.75
CA ARG A 105 9.71 -1.06 -13.98
C ARG A 105 9.18 -2.44 -14.35
N GLN A 106 8.80 -3.26 -13.37
CA GLN A 106 8.18 -4.57 -13.64
C GLN A 106 6.76 -4.41 -14.18
N VAL A 107 5.97 -3.50 -13.59
CA VAL A 107 4.63 -3.16 -14.05
C VAL A 107 4.68 -2.58 -15.47
N ASP A 108 5.52 -1.57 -15.73
CA ASP A 108 5.71 -0.99 -17.07
C ASP A 108 6.06 -2.04 -18.12
N ARG A 109 6.89 -3.04 -17.75
CA ARG A 109 7.24 -4.14 -18.67
C ARG A 109 6.06 -5.06 -18.96
N ALA A 110 5.26 -5.37 -17.93
CA ALA A 110 4.07 -6.20 -18.09
C ALA A 110 3.03 -5.50 -18.98
N GLU A 111 2.82 -4.20 -18.78
CA GLU A 111 1.93 -3.37 -19.62
C GLU A 111 2.37 -3.28 -21.09
N ALA A 112 3.68 -3.25 -21.33
CA ALA A 112 4.24 -3.15 -22.68
C ALA A 112 4.18 -4.47 -23.47
N LEU A 113 3.82 -5.59 -22.83
CA LEU A 113 3.74 -6.89 -23.51
C LEU A 113 2.46 -7.04 -24.32
N PRO A 114 2.50 -7.81 -25.41
CA PRO A 114 1.28 -8.20 -26.12
C PRO A 114 0.38 -9.06 -25.22
N GLU A 115 -0.93 -8.98 -25.41
CA GLU A 115 -1.95 -9.66 -24.59
C GLU A 115 -1.65 -11.15 -24.33
N SER A 116 -1.08 -11.83 -25.34
CA SER A 116 -0.72 -13.26 -25.24
C SER A 116 0.39 -13.58 -24.22
N ALA A 117 1.18 -12.60 -23.82
CA ALA A 117 2.28 -12.75 -22.84
C ALA A 117 2.07 -11.91 -21.57
N ALA A 118 1.12 -10.98 -21.59
CA ALA A 118 0.87 -10.06 -20.49
C ALA A 118 0.40 -10.80 -19.22
N GLN A 119 -0.49 -11.78 -19.36
CA GLN A 119 -1.04 -12.49 -18.20
C GLN A 119 0.06 -13.17 -17.35
N GLU A 120 1.00 -13.88 -17.98
CA GLU A 120 2.11 -14.52 -17.26
C GLU A 120 2.99 -13.48 -16.55
N ALA A 121 3.18 -12.30 -17.17
CA ALA A 121 3.97 -11.22 -16.56
C ALA A 121 3.24 -10.57 -15.35
N TRP A 122 1.92 -10.40 -15.45
CA TRP A 122 1.10 -9.93 -14.34
C TRP A 122 1.10 -10.91 -13.17
N ASP A 123 0.92 -12.20 -13.44
CA ASP A 123 0.91 -13.26 -12.44
C ASP A 123 2.29 -13.45 -11.75
N ALA A 124 3.37 -12.99 -12.42
CA ALA A 124 4.72 -13.06 -11.88
C ALA A 124 5.11 -11.85 -11.01
N LEU A 125 4.28 -10.80 -10.93
CA LEU A 125 4.54 -9.66 -10.06
C LEU A 125 4.55 -10.09 -8.59
N PRO A 126 5.51 -9.59 -7.79
CA PRO A 126 5.59 -9.95 -6.37
C PRO A 126 4.52 -9.27 -5.50
N LEU A 127 3.87 -8.23 -6.02
CA LEU A 127 2.88 -7.42 -5.34
C LEU A 127 1.74 -7.07 -6.31
N ASP A 128 0.61 -6.63 -5.74
CA ASP A 128 -0.49 -6.08 -6.53
C ASP A 128 -0.03 -4.86 -7.33
N PRO A 129 -0.35 -4.80 -8.66
CA PRO A 129 0.04 -3.68 -9.53
C PRO A 129 -0.40 -2.30 -9.02
N TYR A 130 -1.46 -2.23 -8.22
CA TYR A 130 -1.94 -1.00 -7.61
C TYR A 130 -0.85 -0.27 -6.79
N GLY A 131 0.09 -1.01 -6.20
CA GLY A 131 1.27 -0.46 -5.54
C GLY A 131 2.20 0.37 -6.44
N ALA A 132 2.04 0.33 -7.78
CA ALA A 132 2.84 1.16 -8.68
C ALA A 132 2.30 2.59 -8.86
N GLU A 133 1.09 2.91 -8.38
CA GLU A 133 0.48 4.23 -8.57
C GLU A 133 1.28 5.36 -7.93
N ASN A 134 1.70 5.17 -6.69
CA ASN A 134 2.54 6.12 -5.95
C ASN A 134 3.22 5.43 -4.76
N PRO A 135 4.22 6.06 -4.11
CA PRO A 135 4.93 5.47 -2.97
C PRO A 135 4.05 5.15 -1.75
N GLY A 136 2.97 5.90 -1.52
CA GLY A 136 2.00 5.63 -0.44
C GLY A 136 1.24 4.33 -0.68
N GLU A 137 0.76 4.11 -1.91
CA GLU A 137 0.13 2.85 -2.31
C GLU A 137 1.11 1.68 -2.27
N PHE A 138 2.36 1.90 -2.72
CA PHE A 138 3.39 0.88 -2.60
C PHE A 138 3.63 0.45 -1.15
N PHE A 139 3.68 1.40 -0.21
CA PHE A 139 3.83 1.08 1.21
C PHE A 139 2.62 0.31 1.74
N ALA A 140 1.39 0.68 1.34
CA ALA A 140 0.18 0.00 1.76
C ALA A 140 0.13 -1.44 1.24
N VAL A 141 0.32 -1.66 -0.07
CA VAL A 141 0.35 -2.98 -0.71
C VAL A 141 1.52 -3.84 -0.18
N ALA A 142 2.69 -3.25 0.02
CA ALA A 142 3.82 -3.98 0.63
C ALA A 142 3.53 -4.37 2.09
N SER A 143 2.73 -3.56 2.82
CA SER A 143 2.29 -3.90 4.17
C SER A 143 1.31 -5.07 4.18
N GLU A 144 0.40 -5.13 3.20
CA GLU A 144 -0.45 -6.31 3.01
C GLU A 144 0.40 -7.57 2.81
N SER A 145 1.31 -7.54 1.84
CA SER A 145 2.20 -8.67 1.57
C SER A 145 3.11 -9.02 2.75
N PHE A 146 3.55 -8.03 3.53
CA PHE A 146 4.35 -8.26 4.73
C PHE A 146 3.63 -9.14 5.76
N PHE A 147 2.33 -9.00 5.91
CA PHE A 147 1.54 -9.79 6.86
C PHE A 147 0.93 -11.05 6.25
N GLU A 148 0.51 -11.02 4.98
CA GLU A 148 -0.19 -12.12 4.31
C GLU A 148 0.78 -13.09 3.61
N THR A 149 1.76 -12.56 2.88
CA THR A 149 2.73 -13.32 2.07
C THR A 149 4.18 -12.90 2.35
N PRO A 150 4.64 -12.92 3.62
CA PRO A 150 5.92 -12.31 4.02
C PRO A 150 7.15 -12.86 3.31
N THR A 151 7.13 -14.14 2.94
CA THR A 151 8.25 -14.76 2.22
C THR A 151 8.39 -14.24 0.79
N VAL A 152 7.29 -13.91 0.12
CA VAL A 152 7.29 -13.31 -1.21
C VAL A 152 7.95 -11.94 -1.16
N LEU A 153 7.50 -11.07 -0.25
CA LEU A 153 8.07 -9.74 -0.08
C LEU A 153 9.55 -9.78 0.33
N ALA A 154 9.92 -10.68 1.27
CA ALA A 154 11.30 -10.82 1.73
C ALA A 154 12.24 -11.29 0.63
N GLN A 155 11.77 -12.10 -0.32
CA GLN A 155 12.54 -12.55 -1.48
C GLN A 155 12.68 -11.46 -2.54
N ALA A 156 11.57 -10.77 -2.86
CA ALA A 156 11.55 -9.73 -3.88
C ALA A 156 12.31 -8.46 -3.42
N TYR A 157 12.04 -8.00 -2.21
CA TYR A 157 12.53 -6.72 -1.68
C TYR A 157 13.14 -6.87 -0.27
N PRO A 158 14.24 -7.62 -0.11
CA PRO A 158 14.80 -7.97 1.20
C PRO A 158 15.26 -6.74 2.03
N ALA A 159 15.67 -5.67 1.38
CA ALA A 159 16.04 -4.43 2.07
C ALA A 159 14.80 -3.74 2.65
N PHE A 160 13.74 -3.59 1.86
CA PHE A 160 12.50 -2.97 2.29
C PHE A 160 11.75 -3.83 3.33
N TYR A 161 11.74 -5.15 3.16
CA TYR A 161 11.22 -6.07 4.16
C TYR A 161 11.86 -5.86 5.55
N ARG A 162 13.18 -5.69 5.62
CA ARG A 162 13.87 -5.42 6.91
C ARG A 162 13.45 -4.10 7.55
N GLU A 163 13.24 -3.05 6.77
CA GLU A 163 12.76 -1.77 7.29
C GLU A 163 11.30 -1.89 7.78
N LEU A 164 10.44 -2.64 7.06
CA LEU A 164 9.08 -2.96 7.53
C LEU A 164 9.10 -3.78 8.83
N ALA A 165 9.98 -4.78 8.92
CA ALA A 165 10.12 -5.58 10.12
C ALA A 165 10.56 -4.74 11.34
N ALA A 166 11.48 -3.80 11.12
CA ALA A 166 11.90 -2.85 12.15
C ALA A 166 10.76 -1.87 12.54
N PHE A 167 10.02 -1.38 11.55
CA PHE A 167 8.88 -0.48 11.74
C PHE A 167 7.74 -1.16 12.51
N TYR A 168 7.27 -2.30 12.04
CA TYR A 168 6.18 -3.07 12.68
C TYR A 168 6.63 -3.81 13.94
N ARG A 169 7.95 -3.94 14.18
CA ARG A 169 8.55 -4.74 15.27
C ARG A 169 8.10 -6.19 15.24
N GLN A 170 8.01 -6.75 14.05
CA GLN A 170 7.60 -8.12 13.77
C GLN A 170 8.48 -8.68 12.65
N ASP A 171 8.61 -10.00 12.58
CA ASP A 171 9.31 -10.72 11.50
C ASP A 171 8.50 -11.94 11.08
N PRO A 172 7.41 -11.75 10.30
CA PRO A 172 6.53 -12.86 9.93
C PRO A 172 7.21 -13.93 9.07
N ALA A 173 8.16 -13.55 8.19
CA ALA A 173 8.90 -14.53 7.38
C ALA A 173 9.85 -15.38 8.24
N GLY A 174 10.50 -14.78 9.25
CA GLY A 174 11.38 -15.49 10.18
C GLY A 174 10.61 -16.42 11.12
N ALA A 175 9.35 -16.14 11.41
CA ALA A 175 8.50 -16.97 12.27
C ALA A 175 7.95 -18.24 11.58
N GLN A 176 8.03 -18.31 10.25
CA GLN A 176 7.57 -19.46 9.44
C GLN A 176 8.69 -20.47 9.10
N SER A 177 9.89 -20.28 9.65
CA SER A 177 11.10 -21.08 9.36
C SER A 177 11.26 -22.25 10.32
#